data_85477a4e26ab9eaf55b9eee5b1a8d87e
#
_entry.id   85477a4e26ab9eaf55b9eee5b1a8d87e
#
_cell.length_a   1.000
_cell.length_b   1.000
_cell.length_c   1.000
_cell.angle_alpha   90.00
_cell.angle_beta   90.00
_cell.angle_gamma   90.00
#
_symmetry.space_group_name_H-M   'P 1'
#
loop_
_entity.id
_entity.type
_entity.pdbx_description
1 polymer ?
#
loop_
_entity_poly.entity_id
_entity_poly.type
_entity_poly.pdbx_seq_one_letter_code
_entity_poly.pdbx_strand_id
1 'polypeptide(L)'
;MSRVNFHTHTSRCKHAYGKDEEYVISAIENQYKILGFSDHSCWKYNTGFVSGMRMRLNEFDGYKNSILSLKEKYKDYIEIRFGMEAEYFPKYMEWMLDFCIKEDIDYLILGNHYNKSDELGCYYGHCSYNRINDYFEDCIKGMETGMYAYLAHPELILRSHRWDENIEMGFHRICQKAKELDIPLEYNVLGLQMNMRMNKEMYPHKKF
;
A
#
# COMPACT_ATOMS: atom_id res chain seq x y z
N MET A 1 17.58 9.63 14.50
CA MET A 1 16.20 9.22 14.15
C MET A 1 16.10 7.71 14.20
N SER A 2 15.01 7.18 14.74
CA SER A 2 14.74 5.74 14.69
C SER A 2 14.34 5.35 13.28
N ARG A 3 14.90 4.24 12.75
CA ARG A 3 14.46 3.68 11.47
C ARG A 3 13.15 2.93 11.68
N VAL A 4 12.16 3.21 10.84
CA VAL A 4 10.86 2.53 10.84
C VAL A 4 10.48 2.18 9.40
N ASN A 5 9.76 1.09 9.21
CA ASN A 5 9.18 0.72 7.92
C ASN A 5 7.77 0.16 8.16
N PHE A 6 6.78 0.71 7.47
CA PHE A 6 5.39 0.27 7.55
C PHE A 6 4.88 -0.28 6.21
N HIS A 7 5.76 -0.43 5.21
CA HIS A 7 5.39 -0.94 3.89
C HIS A 7 6.26 -2.15 3.52
N THR A 8 5.87 -3.32 4.00
CA THR A 8 6.59 -4.58 3.74
C THR A 8 5.62 -5.65 3.27
N HIS A 9 5.86 -6.15 2.06
CA HIS A 9 5.13 -7.26 1.48
C HIS A 9 5.74 -8.60 1.85
N THR A 10 4.94 -9.66 1.76
CA THR A 10 5.36 -11.06 1.89
C THR A 10 5.17 -11.79 0.57
N SER A 11 5.62 -13.04 0.48
CA SER A 11 5.44 -13.87 -0.73
C SER A 11 3.97 -14.06 -1.15
N ARG A 12 3.01 -13.71 -0.27
CA ARG A 12 1.57 -13.83 -0.53
C ARG A 12 1.07 -12.81 -1.57
N CYS A 13 1.77 -11.68 -1.74
CA CYS A 13 1.49 -10.73 -2.82
C CYS A 13 1.90 -11.24 -4.20
N LYS A 14 2.58 -12.41 -4.28
CA LYS A 14 3.02 -13.08 -5.52
C LYS A 14 4.12 -12.34 -6.31
N HIS A 15 4.67 -11.26 -5.76
CA HIS A 15 5.78 -10.50 -6.34
C HIS A 15 6.88 -10.14 -5.31
N ALA A 16 6.74 -10.55 -4.05
CA ALA A 16 7.81 -10.56 -3.05
C ALA A 16 8.29 -12.00 -2.81
N TYR A 17 9.49 -12.15 -2.26
CA TYR A 17 10.17 -13.44 -2.10
C TYR A 17 10.73 -13.57 -0.68
N GLY A 18 10.96 -14.80 -0.24
CA GLY A 18 11.51 -15.09 1.06
C GLY A 18 10.47 -15.43 2.11
N LYS A 19 10.94 -15.80 3.29
CA LYS A 19 10.09 -16.09 4.44
C LYS A 19 9.83 -14.82 5.24
N ASP A 20 8.67 -14.71 5.88
CA ASP A 20 8.30 -13.54 6.69
C ASP A 20 9.37 -13.23 7.76
N GLU A 21 9.96 -14.27 8.35
CA GLU A 21 11.02 -14.13 9.35
C GLU A 21 12.32 -13.52 8.83
N GLU A 22 12.66 -13.73 7.55
CA GLU A 22 13.87 -13.17 6.94
C GLU A 22 13.78 -11.63 6.89
N TYR A 23 12.59 -11.07 6.68
CA TYR A 23 12.36 -9.63 6.75
C TYR A 23 12.58 -9.08 8.16
N VAL A 24 12.12 -9.82 9.20
CA VAL A 24 12.31 -9.42 10.60
C VAL A 24 13.81 -9.42 10.96
N ILE A 25 14.54 -10.50 10.62
CA ILE A 25 15.97 -10.60 10.86
C ILE A 25 16.72 -9.47 10.17
N SER A 26 16.41 -9.23 8.88
CA SER A 26 17.03 -8.13 8.12
C SER A 26 16.72 -6.76 8.73
N ALA A 27 15.51 -6.53 9.22
CA ALA A 27 15.16 -5.29 9.88
C ALA A 27 15.95 -5.08 11.19
N ILE A 28 16.13 -6.13 11.99
CA ILE A 28 16.92 -6.09 13.22
C ILE A 28 18.38 -5.78 12.90
N GLU A 29 18.99 -6.50 11.96
CA GLU A 29 20.37 -6.30 11.52
C GLU A 29 20.62 -4.88 11.00
N ASN A 30 19.62 -4.27 10.36
CA ASN A 30 19.67 -2.89 9.88
C ASN A 30 19.15 -1.85 10.89
N GLN A 31 18.99 -2.24 12.17
CA GLN A 31 18.65 -1.37 13.30
C GLN A 31 17.30 -0.65 13.15
N TYR A 32 16.32 -1.28 12.49
CA TYR A 32 14.95 -0.81 12.50
C TYR A 32 14.35 -0.99 13.91
N LYS A 33 13.54 -0.03 14.33
CA LYS A 33 12.83 -0.08 15.62
C LYS A 33 11.41 -0.60 15.45
N ILE A 34 10.81 -0.34 14.28
CA ILE A 34 9.47 -0.82 13.95
C ILE A 34 9.50 -1.40 12.54
N LEU A 35 8.95 -2.60 12.40
CA LEU A 35 8.66 -3.24 11.13
C LEU A 35 7.17 -3.51 11.02
N GLY A 36 6.49 -2.84 10.11
CA GLY A 36 5.11 -3.10 9.76
C GLY A 36 5.01 -3.99 8.53
N PHE A 37 4.31 -5.10 8.65
CA PHE A 37 3.88 -5.89 7.50
C PHE A 37 2.59 -5.31 6.96
N SER A 38 2.52 -5.10 5.66
CA SER A 38 1.37 -4.51 4.96
C SER A 38 1.19 -5.17 3.60
N ASP A 39 1.02 -6.49 3.60
CA ASP A 39 0.78 -7.21 2.35
C ASP A 39 -0.54 -6.75 1.70
N HIS A 40 -0.66 -6.91 0.38
CA HIS A 40 -1.89 -6.54 -0.31
C HIS A 40 -3.11 -7.21 0.30
N SER A 41 -4.12 -6.41 0.62
CA SER A 41 -5.35 -6.85 1.27
C SER A 41 -6.08 -7.93 0.47
N CYS A 42 -6.60 -8.92 1.17
CA CYS A 42 -7.52 -9.89 0.61
C CYS A 42 -8.93 -9.28 0.55
N TRP A 43 -9.46 -9.04 -0.66
CA TRP A 43 -10.83 -8.57 -0.83
C TRP A 43 -11.82 -9.73 -0.92
N LYS A 44 -13.02 -9.53 -0.37
CA LYS A 44 -14.11 -10.50 -0.50
C LYS A 44 -14.87 -10.27 -1.80
N TYR A 45 -14.37 -10.83 -2.89
CA TYR A 45 -15.11 -10.84 -4.15
C TYR A 45 -16.27 -11.85 -4.10
N ASN A 46 -17.44 -11.45 -4.60
CA ASN A 46 -18.62 -12.32 -4.67
C ASN A 46 -18.66 -13.13 -5.98
N THR A 47 -17.50 -13.31 -6.61
CA THR A 47 -17.31 -14.00 -7.88
C THR A 47 -16.24 -15.08 -7.73
N GLY A 48 -15.97 -15.81 -8.79
CA GLY A 48 -14.83 -16.74 -8.86
C GLY A 48 -13.50 -16.08 -9.18
N PHE A 49 -13.42 -14.75 -9.18
CA PHE A 49 -12.19 -14.02 -9.48
C PHE A 49 -11.08 -14.29 -8.47
N VAL A 50 -9.87 -14.50 -8.98
CA VAL A 50 -8.66 -14.69 -8.21
C VAL A 50 -7.62 -13.68 -8.66
N SER A 51 -7.27 -12.75 -7.79
CA SER A 51 -6.26 -11.75 -8.07
C SER A 51 -4.87 -12.36 -8.29
N GLY A 52 -4.13 -11.76 -9.23
CA GLY A 52 -2.72 -12.09 -9.49
C GLY A 52 -1.73 -11.37 -8.58
N MET A 53 -2.17 -10.43 -7.73
CA MET A 53 -1.28 -9.55 -6.96
C MET A 53 -1.50 -9.56 -5.45
N ARG A 54 -2.42 -10.35 -4.94
CA ARG A 54 -2.75 -10.39 -3.51
C ARG A 54 -3.10 -11.79 -3.03
N MET A 55 -3.05 -11.99 -1.72
CA MET A 55 -3.53 -13.21 -1.10
C MET A 55 -5.03 -13.39 -1.29
N ARG A 56 -5.49 -14.63 -1.30
CA ARG A 56 -6.92 -14.95 -1.23
C ARG A 56 -7.42 -14.80 0.21
N LEU A 57 -8.72 -14.63 0.39
CA LEU A 57 -9.32 -14.52 1.72
C LEU A 57 -9.05 -15.75 2.61
N ASN A 58 -9.01 -16.95 2.05
CA ASN A 58 -8.69 -18.19 2.78
C ASN A 58 -7.19 -18.35 3.10
N GLU A 59 -6.32 -17.49 2.59
CA GLU A 59 -4.89 -17.47 2.93
C GLU A 59 -4.58 -16.46 4.06
N PHE A 60 -5.56 -15.61 4.42
CA PHE A 60 -5.39 -14.55 5.42
C PHE A 60 -5.01 -15.07 6.80
N ASP A 61 -5.62 -16.16 7.28
CA ASP A 61 -5.27 -16.74 8.58
C ASP A 61 -3.81 -17.15 8.64
N GLY A 62 -3.27 -17.66 7.53
CA GLY A 62 -1.85 -18.00 7.44
C GLY A 62 -0.95 -16.75 7.50
N TYR A 63 -1.36 -15.63 6.91
CA TYR A 63 -0.67 -14.35 7.03
C TYR A 63 -0.71 -13.83 8.47
N LYS A 64 -1.91 -13.71 9.05
CA LYS A 64 -2.13 -13.23 10.42
C LYS A 64 -1.31 -14.04 11.44
N ASN A 65 -1.43 -15.36 11.40
CA ASN A 65 -0.76 -16.24 12.36
C ASN A 65 0.77 -16.15 12.23
N SER A 66 1.30 -16.05 11.02
CA SER A 66 2.72 -15.87 10.79
C SER A 66 3.23 -14.56 11.42
N ILE A 67 2.58 -13.43 11.12
CA ILE A 67 3.04 -12.13 11.63
C ILE A 67 2.88 -12.03 13.15
N LEU A 68 1.76 -12.49 13.71
CA LEU A 68 1.56 -12.47 15.17
C LEU A 68 2.55 -13.38 15.92
N SER A 69 2.91 -14.53 15.34
CA SER A 69 3.95 -15.39 15.90
C SER A 69 5.32 -14.72 15.91
N LEU A 70 5.66 -14.00 14.84
CA LEU A 70 6.91 -13.23 14.75
C LEU A 70 6.89 -12.03 15.71
N LYS A 71 5.77 -11.35 15.85
CA LYS A 71 5.56 -10.25 16.81
C LYS A 71 5.88 -10.71 18.24
N GLU A 72 5.39 -11.88 18.65
CA GLU A 72 5.70 -12.43 19.97
C GLU A 72 7.15 -12.92 20.08
N LYS A 73 7.65 -13.62 19.06
CA LYS A 73 9.04 -14.17 19.06
C LYS A 73 10.11 -13.12 19.17
N TYR A 74 9.92 -11.96 18.53
CA TYR A 74 10.93 -10.91 18.40
C TYR A 74 10.62 -9.65 19.22
N LYS A 75 9.65 -9.69 20.13
CA LYS A 75 9.16 -8.53 20.91
C LYS A 75 10.25 -7.76 21.68
N ASP A 76 11.32 -8.45 22.11
CA ASP A 76 12.42 -7.83 22.85
C ASP A 76 13.46 -7.16 21.92
N TYR A 77 13.37 -7.35 20.62
CA TYR A 77 14.33 -6.88 19.61
C TYR A 77 13.77 -5.79 18.70
N ILE A 78 12.52 -5.94 18.27
CA ILE A 78 11.87 -5.05 17.31
C ILE A 78 10.35 -5.04 17.52
N GLU A 79 9.75 -3.87 17.39
CA GLU A 79 8.29 -3.76 17.36
C GLU A 79 7.76 -4.21 15.99
N ILE A 80 6.89 -5.21 15.95
CA ILE A 80 6.25 -5.67 14.71
C ILE A 80 4.79 -5.21 14.70
N ARG A 81 4.36 -4.63 13.59
CA ARG A 81 2.98 -4.20 13.34
C ARG A 81 2.34 -5.05 12.26
N PHE A 82 1.09 -5.43 12.50
CA PHE A 82 0.27 -6.25 11.61
C PHE A 82 -0.71 -5.36 10.85
N GLY A 83 -0.47 -5.13 9.57
CA GLY A 83 -1.27 -4.26 8.71
C GLY A 83 -1.57 -4.87 7.36
N MET A 84 -2.17 -4.08 6.49
CA MET A 84 -2.37 -4.39 5.08
C MET A 84 -2.26 -3.14 4.22
N GLU A 85 -1.86 -3.32 2.96
CA GLU A 85 -2.01 -2.32 1.91
C GLU A 85 -3.34 -2.57 1.18
N ALA A 86 -4.22 -1.58 1.20
CA ALA A 86 -5.54 -1.68 0.61
C ALA A 86 -5.85 -0.48 -0.28
N GLU A 87 -6.54 -0.73 -1.38
CA GLU A 87 -7.09 0.29 -2.26
C GLU A 87 -8.36 0.91 -1.67
N TYR A 88 -8.78 2.04 -2.23
CA TYR A 88 -10.12 2.55 -2.05
C TYR A 88 -11.07 1.91 -3.08
N PHE A 89 -11.79 0.86 -2.67
CA PHE A 89 -12.83 0.22 -3.47
C PHE A 89 -14.21 0.52 -2.86
N PRO A 90 -14.92 1.55 -3.32
CA PRO A 90 -16.15 2.03 -2.69
C PRO A 90 -17.15 0.93 -2.34
N LYS A 91 -17.30 -0.06 -3.22
CA LYS A 91 -18.23 -1.19 -3.05
C LYS A 91 -17.88 -2.10 -1.87
N TYR A 92 -16.62 -2.12 -1.47
CA TYR A 92 -16.10 -3.08 -0.49
C TYR A 92 -15.62 -2.42 0.82
N MET A 93 -15.72 -1.08 0.95
CA MET A 93 -15.14 -0.36 2.10
C MET A 93 -15.83 -0.73 3.43
N GLU A 94 -17.16 -0.89 3.41
CA GLU A 94 -17.90 -1.34 4.61
C GLU A 94 -17.40 -2.71 5.09
N TRP A 95 -17.27 -3.65 4.15
CA TRP A 95 -16.71 -4.97 4.48
C TRP A 95 -15.26 -4.87 4.99
N MET A 96 -14.43 -4.02 4.40
CA MET A 96 -13.04 -3.85 4.83
C MET A 96 -12.96 -3.29 6.24
N LEU A 97 -13.80 -2.32 6.60
CA LEU A 97 -13.86 -1.76 7.95
C LEU A 97 -14.22 -2.86 8.97
N ASP A 98 -15.28 -3.60 8.72
CA ASP A 98 -15.71 -4.72 9.60
C ASP A 98 -14.62 -5.79 9.70
N PHE A 99 -13.95 -6.08 8.59
CA PHE A 99 -12.85 -7.05 8.55
C PHE A 99 -11.65 -6.59 9.39
N CYS A 100 -11.24 -5.35 9.28
CA CYS A 100 -10.15 -4.80 10.08
C CYS A 100 -10.44 -4.84 11.57
N ILE A 101 -11.67 -4.49 11.98
CA ILE A 101 -12.12 -4.54 13.38
C ILE A 101 -12.12 -5.99 13.89
N LYS A 102 -12.74 -6.89 13.12
CA LYS A 102 -12.85 -8.31 13.49
C LYS A 102 -11.49 -8.99 13.62
N GLU A 103 -10.57 -8.69 12.73
CA GLU A 103 -9.27 -9.36 12.67
C GLU A 103 -8.18 -8.66 13.49
N ASP A 104 -8.49 -7.52 14.15
CA ASP A 104 -7.58 -6.73 14.98
C ASP A 104 -6.34 -6.28 14.22
N ILE A 105 -6.57 -5.66 13.05
CA ILE A 105 -5.51 -5.17 12.17
C ILE A 105 -4.98 -3.84 12.72
N ASP A 106 -3.67 -3.76 12.99
CA ASP A 106 -3.04 -2.59 13.62
C ASP A 106 -3.17 -1.33 12.74
N TYR A 107 -3.09 -1.45 11.40
CA TYR A 107 -3.16 -0.31 10.47
C TYR A 107 -3.43 -0.74 9.03
N LEU A 108 -3.96 0.21 8.23
CA LEU A 108 -3.99 0.12 6.77
C LEU A 108 -3.13 1.22 6.15
N ILE A 109 -2.52 0.93 5.00
CA ILE A 109 -1.94 1.94 4.11
C ILE A 109 -2.75 1.99 2.81
N LEU A 110 -2.94 3.19 2.28
CA LEU A 110 -3.69 3.39 1.04
C LEU A 110 -2.76 3.19 -0.16
N GLY A 111 -2.81 2.01 -0.78
CA GLY A 111 -2.12 1.72 -2.03
C GLY A 111 -3.09 1.75 -3.21
N ASN A 112 -3.28 2.88 -3.85
CA ASN A 112 -4.30 3.03 -4.88
C ASN A 112 -3.84 2.47 -6.24
N HIS A 113 -3.94 1.15 -6.42
CA HIS A 113 -3.47 0.44 -7.63
C HIS A 113 -4.51 0.36 -8.74
N TYR A 114 -5.78 0.17 -8.40
CA TYR A 114 -6.88 -0.05 -9.35
C TYR A 114 -8.07 0.84 -9.04
N ASN A 115 -8.79 1.28 -10.07
CA ASN A 115 -10.10 1.86 -9.86
C ASN A 115 -11.15 0.75 -9.67
N LYS A 116 -12.20 1.00 -8.87
CA LYS A 116 -13.32 0.10 -8.59
C LYS A 116 -12.93 -1.23 -7.93
N SER A 117 -12.08 -2.04 -8.55
CA SER A 117 -11.48 -3.28 -8.07
C SER A 117 -10.47 -3.80 -9.09
N ASP A 118 -9.60 -4.72 -8.70
CA ASP A 118 -8.70 -5.39 -9.64
C ASP A 118 -9.40 -6.43 -10.54
N GLU A 119 -10.64 -6.82 -10.20
CA GLU A 119 -11.51 -7.64 -11.05
C GLU A 119 -12.12 -6.85 -12.21
N LEU A 120 -12.60 -5.63 -11.96
CA LEU A 120 -13.45 -4.85 -12.87
C LEU A 120 -12.79 -3.57 -13.36
N GLY A 121 -11.73 -3.14 -12.70
CA GLY A 121 -11.07 -1.87 -12.93
C GLY A 121 -9.85 -1.96 -13.84
N CYS A 122 -9.22 -0.81 -14.02
CA CYS A 122 -7.92 -0.73 -14.67
C CYS A 122 -6.82 -0.45 -13.63
N TYR A 123 -5.62 -0.98 -13.90
CA TYR A 123 -4.43 -0.71 -13.11
C TYR A 123 -3.92 0.70 -13.40
N TYR A 124 -3.86 1.55 -12.39
CA TYR A 124 -3.47 2.95 -12.54
C TYR A 124 -2.01 3.16 -12.99
N GLY A 125 -1.12 2.24 -12.63
CA GLY A 125 0.26 2.28 -13.13
C GLY A 125 0.40 1.97 -14.62
N HIS A 126 -0.70 1.67 -15.33
CA HIS A 126 -0.76 1.44 -16.77
C HIS A 126 -2.15 1.75 -17.35
N CYS A 127 -2.77 2.83 -16.93
CA CYS A 127 -4.08 3.26 -17.42
C CYS A 127 -3.98 4.26 -18.58
N SER A 128 -5.09 4.48 -19.26
CA SER A 128 -5.20 5.54 -20.27
C SER A 128 -5.30 6.92 -19.62
N TYR A 129 -4.86 7.96 -20.32
CA TYR A 129 -4.76 9.33 -19.81
C TYR A 129 -6.10 9.89 -19.27
N ASN A 130 -7.23 9.51 -19.85
CA ASN A 130 -8.54 9.92 -19.38
C ASN A 130 -8.94 9.34 -18.00
N ARG A 131 -8.13 8.42 -17.44
CA ARG A 131 -8.31 7.85 -16.10
C ARG A 131 -7.47 8.54 -15.00
N ILE A 132 -6.65 9.51 -15.38
CA ILE A 132 -5.77 10.21 -14.41
C ILE A 132 -6.59 10.90 -13.32
N ASN A 133 -7.69 11.54 -13.65
CA ASN A 133 -8.56 12.18 -12.67
C ASN A 133 -9.23 11.16 -11.73
N ASP A 134 -9.60 9.98 -12.22
CA ASP A 134 -10.13 8.91 -11.37
C ASP A 134 -9.09 8.51 -10.29
N TYR A 135 -7.81 8.42 -10.67
CA TYR A 135 -6.72 8.12 -9.73
C TYR A 135 -6.65 9.14 -8.58
N PHE A 136 -6.63 10.43 -8.92
CA PHE A 136 -6.55 11.49 -7.91
C PHE A 136 -7.80 11.53 -7.03
N GLU A 137 -8.99 11.36 -7.61
CA GLU A 137 -10.25 11.27 -6.86
C GLU A 137 -10.27 10.09 -5.90
N ASP A 138 -9.84 8.90 -6.34
CA ASP A 138 -9.82 7.70 -5.51
C ASP A 138 -8.79 7.82 -4.37
N CYS A 139 -7.61 8.44 -4.61
CA CYS A 139 -6.66 8.76 -3.53
C CYS A 139 -7.28 9.70 -2.49
N ILE A 140 -7.94 10.77 -2.92
CA ILE A 140 -8.58 11.76 -2.04
C ILE A 140 -9.69 11.11 -1.23
N LYS A 141 -10.61 10.40 -1.89
CA LYS A 141 -11.72 9.70 -1.22
C LYS A 141 -11.22 8.62 -0.26
N GLY A 142 -10.16 7.90 -0.64
CA GLY A 142 -9.51 6.94 0.24
C GLY A 142 -9.02 7.61 1.53
N MET A 143 -8.29 8.71 1.44
CA MET A 143 -7.85 9.48 2.61
C MET A 143 -9.03 9.99 3.46
N GLU A 144 -10.11 10.44 2.84
CA GLU A 144 -11.32 10.95 3.51
C GLU A 144 -12.07 9.86 4.31
N THR A 145 -11.83 8.57 4.05
CA THR A 145 -12.42 7.49 4.86
C THR A 145 -11.92 7.47 6.31
N GLY A 146 -10.74 8.05 6.57
CA GLY A 146 -10.08 7.97 7.88
C GLY A 146 -9.57 6.58 8.26
N MET A 147 -9.58 5.61 7.33
CA MET A 147 -9.17 4.22 7.59
C MET A 147 -7.66 4.00 7.42
N TYR A 148 -6.97 4.89 6.74
CA TYR A 148 -5.58 4.68 6.32
C TYR A 148 -4.61 5.55 7.11
N ALA A 149 -3.49 4.95 7.53
CA ALA A 149 -2.43 5.64 8.25
C ALA A 149 -1.66 6.62 7.35
N TYR A 150 -1.53 6.32 6.08
CA TYR A 150 -0.89 7.19 5.07
C TYR A 150 -1.21 6.74 3.64
N LEU A 151 -0.90 7.61 2.65
CA LEU A 151 -0.99 7.30 1.22
C LEU A 151 0.35 6.76 0.73
N ALA A 152 0.37 5.52 0.27
CA ALA A 152 1.54 4.84 -0.27
C ALA A 152 1.77 5.25 -1.74
N HIS A 153 3.05 5.35 -2.15
CA HIS A 153 3.50 5.67 -3.52
C HIS A 153 2.53 6.56 -4.32
N PRO A 154 2.24 7.80 -3.86
CA PRO A 154 1.22 8.66 -4.44
C PRO A 154 1.43 8.98 -5.91
N GLU A 155 2.67 8.81 -6.42
CA GLU A 155 3.01 9.07 -7.81
C GLU A 155 2.95 7.83 -8.72
N LEU A 156 2.26 6.75 -8.30
CA LEU A 156 2.13 5.51 -9.08
C LEU A 156 1.71 5.75 -10.54
N ILE A 157 0.86 6.75 -10.78
CA ILE A 157 0.39 7.15 -12.10
C ILE A 157 1.52 7.50 -13.07
N LEU A 158 2.68 7.94 -12.57
CA LEU A 158 3.86 8.31 -13.37
C LEU A 158 4.61 7.09 -13.94
N ARG A 159 4.21 5.87 -13.62
CA ARG A 159 4.73 4.68 -14.30
C ARG A 159 4.39 4.68 -15.79
N SER A 160 3.23 5.21 -16.16
CA SER A 160 2.73 5.24 -17.54
C SER A 160 2.54 6.64 -18.12
N HIS A 161 2.57 7.68 -17.28
CA HIS A 161 2.36 9.04 -17.72
C HIS A 161 3.57 9.91 -17.42
N ARG A 162 3.72 10.99 -18.17
CA ARG A 162 4.74 12.03 -17.92
C ARG A 162 4.09 13.16 -17.13
N TRP A 163 4.90 13.84 -16.34
CA TRP A 163 4.47 15.04 -15.63
C TRP A 163 4.01 16.13 -16.60
N ASP A 164 2.80 16.61 -16.42
CA ASP A 164 2.20 17.73 -17.13
C ASP A 164 1.35 18.58 -16.15
N GLU A 165 0.73 19.64 -16.63
CA GLU A 165 -0.07 20.56 -15.81
C GLU A 165 -1.28 19.88 -15.13
N ASN A 166 -1.93 18.93 -15.80
CA ASN A 166 -3.07 18.23 -15.25
C ASN A 166 -2.66 17.28 -14.11
N ILE A 167 -1.54 16.58 -14.29
CA ILE A 167 -0.94 15.74 -13.25
C ILE A 167 -0.47 16.60 -12.08
N GLU A 168 0.15 17.75 -12.33
CA GLU A 168 0.58 18.69 -11.30
C GLU A 168 -0.60 19.20 -10.47
N MET A 169 -1.70 19.59 -11.11
CA MET A 169 -2.93 19.97 -10.40
C MET A 169 -3.49 18.83 -9.55
N GLY A 170 -3.47 17.60 -10.06
CA GLY A 170 -3.90 16.42 -9.32
C GLY A 170 -3.06 16.19 -8.06
N PHE A 171 -1.74 16.30 -8.15
CA PHE A 171 -0.85 16.18 -7.00
C PHE A 171 -1.01 17.32 -6.01
N HIS A 172 -1.23 18.56 -6.46
CA HIS A 172 -1.56 19.66 -5.56
C HIS A 172 -2.81 19.36 -4.72
N ARG A 173 -3.84 18.77 -5.32
CA ARG A 173 -5.07 18.37 -4.61
C ARG A 173 -4.81 17.26 -3.59
N ILE A 174 -3.99 16.26 -3.93
CA ILE A 174 -3.56 15.21 -2.97
C ILE A 174 -2.81 15.85 -1.80
N CYS A 175 -1.80 16.68 -2.05
CA CYS A 175 -1.02 17.34 -1.00
C CYS A 175 -1.89 18.23 -0.10
N GLN A 176 -2.81 18.98 -0.69
CA GLN A 176 -3.74 19.82 0.06
C GLN A 176 -4.65 18.97 0.97
N LYS A 177 -5.22 17.88 0.43
CA LYS A 177 -6.09 16.99 1.20
C LYS A 177 -5.31 16.24 2.28
N ALA A 178 -4.12 15.74 1.98
CA ALA A 178 -3.26 15.09 2.95
C ALA A 178 -2.91 16.02 4.12
N LYS A 179 -2.58 17.30 3.82
CA LYS A 179 -2.34 18.33 4.84
C LYS A 179 -3.60 18.65 5.66
N GLU A 180 -4.77 18.75 5.03
CA GLU A 180 -6.05 19.00 5.69
C GLU A 180 -6.41 17.90 6.70
N LEU A 181 -6.15 16.64 6.33
CA LEU A 181 -6.47 15.45 7.12
C LEU A 181 -5.33 14.98 8.04
N ASP A 182 -4.17 15.66 8.02
CA ASP A 182 -2.94 15.24 8.71
C ASP A 182 -2.49 13.81 8.37
N ILE A 183 -2.62 13.44 7.09
CA ILE A 183 -2.24 12.13 6.56
C ILE A 183 -0.86 12.22 5.90
N PRO A 184 0.14 11.44 6.34
CA PRO A 184 1.44 11.39 5.68
C PRO A 184 1.38 10.86 4.23
N LEU A 185 2.34 11.29 3.42
CA LEU A 185 2.57 10.76 2.08
C LEU A 185 3.88 9.99 2.07
N GLU A 186 3.90 8.82 1.42
CA GLU A 186 5.07 7.98 1.38
C GLU A 186 6.10 8.47 0.36
N TYR A 187 7.37 8.52 0.78
CA TYR A 187 8.51 8.55 -0.13
C TYR A 187 8.95 7.11 -0.43
N ASN A 188 8.54 6.56 -1.58
CA ASN A 188 8.71 5.13 -1.88
C ASN A 188 10.13 4.79 -2.34
N VAL A 189 10.86 4.03 -1.53
CA VAL A 189 12.26 3.65 -1.79
C VAL A 189 12.39 2.63 -2.93
N LEU A 190 11.41 1.71 -3.09
CA LEU A 190 11.41 0.77 -4.21
C LEU A 190 11.27 1.52 -5.54
N GLY A 191 10.41 2.52 -5.59
CA GLY A 191 10.26 3.40 -6.75
C GLY A 191 11.56 4.15 -7.07
N LEU A 192 12.25 4.66 -6.05
CA LEU A 192 13.57 5.28 -6.24
C LEU A 192 14.58 4.31 -6.87
N GLN A 193 14.64 3.07 -6.40
CA GLN A 193 15.50 2.04 -6.99
C GLN A 193 15.11 1.75 -8.45
N MET A 194 13.82 1.73 -8.77
CA MET A 194 13.34 1.56 -10.14
C MET A 194 13.74 2.75 -11.02
N ASN A 195 13.58 3.99 -10.53
CA ASN A 195 14.04 5.19 -11.24
C ASN A 195 15.53 5.10 -11.60
N MET A 196 16.35 4.68 -10.66
CA MET A 196 17.80 4.51 -10.88
C MET A 196 18.11 3.43 -11.91
N ARG A 197 17.46 2.25 -11.82
CA ARG A 197 17.68 1.12 -12.74
C ARG A 197 17.23 1.44 -14.17
N MET A 198 16.13 2.17 -14.32
CA MET A 198 15.54 2.50 -15.61
C MET A 198 16.05 3.83 -16.19
N ASN A 199 16.86 4.58 -15.43
CA ASN A 199 17.25 5.94 -15.74
C ASN A 199 16.04 6.81 -16.14
N LYS A 200 14.97 6.74 -15.35
CA LYS A 200 13.69 7.39 -15.62
C LYS A 200 13.13 7.98 -14.32
N GLU A 201 12.65 9.20 -14.37
CA GLU A 201 12.01 9.88 -13.25
C GLU A 201 10.52 9.54 -13.24
N MET A 202 10.10 8.63 -12.34
CA MET A 202 8.71 8.20 -12.19
C MET A 202 8.20 8.49 -10.78
N TYR A 203 8.60 7.64 -9.80
CA TYR A 203 8.22 7.79 -8.41
C TYR A 203 9.34 7.25 -7.49
N PRO A 204 9.75 7.98 -6.46
CA PRO A 204 9.32 9.36 -6.22
C PRO A 204 9.81 10.31 -7.31
N HIS A 205 9.01 11.32 -7.61
CA HIS A 205 9.33 12.33 -8.62
C HIS A 205 9.78 13.61 -7.93
N LYS A 206 10.84 14.26 -8.45
CA LYS A 206 11.46 15.45 -7.81
C LYS A 206 10.54 16.66 -7.69
N LYS A 207 9.46 16.72 -8.46
CA LYS A 207 8.49 17.82 -8.40
C LYS A 207 7.37 17.57 -7.38
N PHE A 208 7.19 16.32 -6.94
CA PHE A 208 6.26 15.96 -5.88
C PHE A 208 6.95 16.04 -4.53
#